data_6b96b02af0e365a4acf7aaf3482cf571
#
_entry.id   6b96b02af0e365a4acf7aaf3482cf571
#
_cell.length_a   1.000
_cell.length_b   1.000
_cell.length_c   1.000
_cell.angle_alpha   90.00
_cell.angle_beta   90.00
_cell.angle_gamma   90.00
#
_symmetry.space_group_name_H-M   'P 1'
#
loop_
_entity.id
_entity.type
_entity.pdbx_description
1 polymer ?
#
loop_
_entity_poly.entity_id
_entity_poly.type
_entity_poly.pdbx_seq_one_letter_code
_entity_poly.pdbx_strand_id
1 'polypeptide(L)'
;MTQDQIYQNIAQRTGGDIYIGVVGPVRSGKSSFIKRFAELMLLPRIKNEAQRARAKDELPQSAAGRTIMTTEPKFIPEKAVSIDLKAGGSFRARLIDCVGYMVDGALGHEENNAPRLVKSPWFDQAVPFDQAAETGTRRVIREHATIGLVVTNGDPGRHR
;
A
#
# COMPACT_ATOMS: atom_id res chain seq x y z
N MET A 1 21.25 13.21 13.66
CA MET A 1 19.87 13.70 13.49
C MET A 1 19.06 13.18 14.66
N THR A 2 18.47 14.07 15.47
CA THR A 2 17.65 13.67 16.61
C THR A 2 16.29 13.14 16.11
N GLN A 3 15.59 12.36 16.94
CA GLN A 3 14.27 11.84 16.61
C GLN A 3 13.29 12.97 16.25
N ASP A 4 13.34 14.08 16.99
CA ASP A 4 12.49 15.26 16.72
C ASP A 4 12.79 15.91 15.38
N GLN A 5 14.05 15.97 14.97
CA GLN A 5 14.44 16.48 13.65
C GLN A 5 13.91 15.59 12.52
N ILE A 6 13.85 14.28 12.73
CA ILE A 6 13.26 13.34 11.74
C ILE A 6 11.77 13.63 11.59
N TYR A 7 11.04 13.75 12.70
CA TYR A 7 9.60 14.05 12.65
C TYR A 7 9.30 15.42 12.03
N GLN A 8 10.09 16.45 12.38
CA GLN A 8 9.96 17.77 11.76
C GLN A 8 10.20 17.74 10.25
N ASN A 9 11.25 17.05 9.80
CA ASN A 9 11.51 16.89 8.37
C ASN A 9 10.38 16.15 7.63
N ILE A 10 9.83 15.10 8.23
CA ILE A 10 8.68 14.38 7.67
C ILE A 10 7.46 15.31 7.58
N ALA A 11 7.14 16.03 8.65
CA ALA A 11 6.01 16.95 8.70
C ALA A 11 6.14 18.09 7.67
N GLN A 12 7.32 18.65 7.50
CA GLN A 12 7.59 19.70 6.52
C GLN A 12 7.43 19.21 5.06
N ARG A 13 7.90 17.99 4.77
CA ARG A 13 7.83 17.41 3.42
C ARG A 13 6.43 17.04 2.97
N THR A 14 5.54 16.74 3.90
CA THR A 14 4.20 16.19 3.64
C THR A 14 3.07 17.10 4.10
N GLY A 15 3.36 18.30 4.60
CA GLY A 15 2.36 19.16 5.20
C GLY A 15 1.70 18.53 6.44
N GLY A 16 2.40 17.65 7.14
CA GLY A 16 1.90 16.94 8.32
C GLY A 16 1.23 15.59 8.03
N ASP A 17 1.15 15.18 6.76
CA ASP A 17 0.62 13.87 6.38
C ASP A 17 1.75 12.84 6.23
N ILE A 18 1.55 11.65 6.77
CA ILE A 18 2.46 10.50 6.62
C ILE A 18 1.79 9.49 5.71
N TYR A 19 2.43 9.24 4.57
CA TYR A 19 1.99 8.25 3.59
C TYR A 19 2.87 7.01 3.70
N ILE A 20 2.28 5.89 4.13
CA ILE A 20 2.98 4.61 4.30
C ILE A 20 2.73 3.76 3.06
N GLY A 21 3.69 3.72 2.14
CA GLY A 21 3.64 2.86 0.96
C GLY A 21 3.93 1.41 1.36
N VAL A 22 2.95 0.52 1.19
CA VAL A 22 3.11 -0.91 1.50
C VAL A 22 3.38 -1.66 0.22
N VAL A 23 4.56 -2.23 0.11
CA VAL A 23 5.05 -2.93 -1.09
C VAL A 23 5.43 -4.36 -0.75
N GLY A 24 5.47 -5.22 -1.74
CA GLY A 24 5.88 -6.60 -1.56
C GLY A 24 5.37 -7.50 -2.68
N PRO A 25 5.86 -8.74 -2.77
CA PRO A 25 5.39 -9.69 -3.76
C PRO A 25 3.90 -9.98 -3.64
N VAL A 26 3.31 -10.42 -4.72
CA VAL A 26 1.93 -10.96 -4.71
C VAL A 26 1.88 -12.11 -3.70
N ARG A 27 0.81 -12.19 -2.90
CA ARG A 27 0.61 -13.19 -1.85
C ARG A 27 1.60 -13.14 -0.67
N SER A 28 2.32 -12.04 -0.49
CA SER A 28 3.21 -11.85 0.68
C SER A 28 2.49 -11.55 2.00
N GLY A 29 1.15 -11.44 1.99
CA GLY A 29 0.39 -11.02 3.17
C GLY A 29 0.20 -9.51 3.29
N LYS A 30 0.58 -8.75 2.26
CA LYS A 30 0.47 -7.29 2.22
C LYS A 30 -0.94 -6.77 2.54
N SER A 31 -1.96 -7.33 1.90
CA SER A 31 -3.37 -6.94 2.16
C SER A 31 -3.82 -7.27 3.57
N SER A 32 -3.37 -8.38 4.12
CA SER A 32 -3.65 -8.75 5.52
C SER A 32 -2.98 -7.78 6.50
N PHE A 33 -1.75 -7.38 6.22
CA PHE A 33 -1.05 -6.36 6.99
C PHE A 33 -1.79 -5.02 6.95
N ILE A 34 -2.13 -4.53 5.75
CA ILE A 34 -2.85 -3.26 5.56
C ILE A 34 -4.16 -3.26 6.34
N LYS A 35 -4.96 -4.32 6.18
CA LYS A 35 -6.21 -4.48 6.90
C LYS A 35 -6.00 -4.41 8.42
N ARG A 36 -5.09 -5.20 8.94
CA ARG A 36 -4.83 -5.29 10.38
C ARG A 36 -4.28 -4.00 10.94
N PHE A 37 -3.36 -3.35 10.25
CA PHE A 37 -2.84 -2.05 10.64
C PHE A 37 -3.94 -0.99 10.68
N ALA A 38 -4.78 -0.91 9.65
CA ALA A 38 -5.88 0.04 9.62
C ALA A 38 -6.91 -0.22 10.73
N GLU A 39 -7.29 -1.48 10.97
CA GLU A 39 -8.21 -1.85 12.05
C GLU A 39 -7.69 -1.48 13.45
N LEU A 40 -6.41 -1.64 13.70
CA LEU A 40 -5.82 -1.39 15.02
C LEU A 40 -5.39 0.06 15.22
N MET A 41 -4.88 0.70 14.19
CA MET A 41 -4.21 1.98 14.30
C MET A 41 -4.99 3.16 13.75
N LEU A 42 -5.78 2.98 12.70
CA LEU A 42 -6.46 4.07 12.01
C LEU A 42 -7.95 4.15 12.37
N LEU A 43 -8.71 3.08 12.18
CA LEU A 43 -10.16 3.09 12.39
C LEU A 43 -10.58 3.55 13.79
N PRO A 44 -9.93 3.12 14.90
CA PRO A 44 -10.32 3.56 16.23
C PRO A 44 -10.16 5.08 16.47
N ARG A 45 -9.38 5.76 15.63
CA ARG A 45 -9.11 7.21 15.73
C ARG A 45 -10.06 8.06 14.90
N ILE A 46 -10.86 7.44 14.04
CA ILE A 46 -11.89 8.14 13.27
C ILE A 46 -13.11 8.35 14.19
N LYS A 47 -13.32 9.58 14.64
CA LYS A 47 -14.42 9.94 15.57
C LYS A 47 -15.80 9.85 14.91
N ASN A 48 -15.89 10.21 13.64
CA ASN A 48 -17.17 10.19 12.90
C ASN A 48 -17.49 8.76 12.46
N GLU A 49 -18.63 8.23 12.88
CA GLU A 49 -19.05 6.84 12.62
C GLU A 49 -19.24 6.56 11.12
N ALA A 50 -19.85 7.49 10.36
CA ALA A 50 -20.06 7.30 8.93
C ALA A 50 -18.71 7.28 8.17
N GLN A 51 -17.76 8.13 8.56
CA GLN A 51 -16.40 8.10 7.99
C GLN A 51 -15.66 6.82 8.36
N ARG A 52 -15.81 6.36 9.61
CA ARG A 52 -15.20 5.10 10.06
C ARG A 52 -15.77 3.89 9.32
N ALA A 53 -17.08 3.85 9.09
CA ALA A 53 -17.73 2.80 8.31
C ALA A 53 -17.20 2.78 6.85
N ARG A 54 -17.12 3.94 6.19
CA ARG A 54 -16.52 4.04 4.84
C ARG A 54 -15.07 3.57 4.82
N ALA A 55 -14.26 4.04 5.73
CA ALA A 55 -12.86 3.63 5.82
C ALA A 55 -12.69 2.11 6.03
N LYS A 56 -13.63 1.48 6.75
CA LYS A 56 -13.68 0.02 6.92
C LYS A 56 -14.02 -0.68 5.61
N ASP A 57 -14.96 -0.14 4.82
CA ASP A 57 -15.35 -0.71 3.53
C ASP A 57 -14.24 -0.58 2.47
N GLU A 58 -13.35 0.39 2.63
CA GLU A 58 -12.18 0.59 1.75
C GLU A 58 -11.04 -0.41 2.00
N LEU A 59 -11.08 -1.15 3.11
CA LEU A 59 -10.04 -2.11 3.45
C LEU A 59 -9.98 -3.26 2.44
N PRO A 60 -8.77 -3.79 2.18
CA PRO A 60 -8.63 -4.94 1.31
C PRO A 60 -9.48 -6.11 1.80
N GLN A 61 -10.33 -6.63 0.93
CA GLN A 61 -11.05 -7.87 1.19
C GLN A 61 -10.10 -9.04 0.99
N SER A 62 -10.13 -10.00 1.90
CA SER A 62 -9.35 -11.24 1.76
C SER A 62 -9.92 -12.06 0.60
N ALA A 63 -9.37 -11.85 -0.60
CA ALA A 63 -9.75 -12.60 -1.79
C ALA A 63 -8.85 -13.83 -1.92
N ALA A 64 -9.18 -14.89 -1.21
CA ALA A 64 -8.60 -16.19 -1.49
C ALA A 64 -8.93 -16.58 -2.94
N GLY A 65 -7.90 -16.70 -3.79
CA GLY A 65 -8.03 -17.26 -5.13
C GLY A 65 -8.50 -16.31 -6.24
N ARG A 66 -8.67 -15.00 -6.01
CA ARG A 66 -9.05 -14.07 -7.09
C ARG A 66 -7.83 -13.51 -7.81
N THR A 67 -7.93 -13.43 -9.14
CA THR A 67 -6.96 -12.75 -10.00
C THR A 67 -6.86 -11.28 -9.61
N ILE A 68 -5.65 -10.74 -9.54
CA ILE A 68 -5.43 -9.31 -9.32
C ILE A 68 -6.02 -8.54 -10.49
N MET A 69 -6.93 -7.61 -10.21
CA MET A 69 -7.72 -6.91 -11.24
C MET A 69 -7.20 -5.51 -11.54
N THR A 70 -6.42 -4.90 -10.65
CA THR A 70 -5.96 -3.51 -10.79
C THR A 70 -4.44 -3.40 -10.70
N THR A 71 -3.89 -2.45 -11.45
CA THR A 71 -2.48 -2.03 -11.39
C THR A 71 -2.31 -0.69 -10.69
N GLU A 72 -3.41 -0.09 -10.24
CA GLU A 72 -3.39 1.22 -9.60
C GLU A 72 -3.19 1.11 -8.09
N PRO A 73 -2.27 1.89 -7.51
CA PRO A 73 -2.14 2.02 -6.08
C PRO A 73 -3.41 2.61 -5.46
N LYS A 74 -3.79 2.12 -4.28
CA LYS A 74 -4.99 2.58 -3.56
C LYS A 74 -4.62 3.23 -2.24
N PHE A 75 -5.14 4.42 -1.98
CA PHE A 75 -5.03 5.08 -0.67
C PHE A 75 -6.05 4.51 0.32
N ILE A 76 -5.61 4.16 1.52
CA ILE A 76 -6.43 3.52 2.55
C ILE A 76 -6.16 4.17 3.92
N PRO A 77 -7.14 4.78 4.54
CA PRO A 77 -8.38 5.25 3.91
C PRO A 77 -8.12 6.39 2.93
N GLU A 78 -9.09 6.72 2.09
CA GLU A 78 -8.99 7.80 1.12
C GLU A 78 -8.59 9.13 1.78
N LYS A 79 -9.16 9.43 2.95
CA LYS A 79 -8.78 10.61 3.76
C LYS A 79 -7.83 10.20 4.88
N ALA A 80 -6.72 10.93 5.01
CA ALA A 80 -5.76 10.71 6.08
C ALA A 80 -6.40 10.87 7.47
N VAL A 81 -6.02 10.00 8.40
CA VAL A 81 -6.55 9.94 9.77
C VAL A 81 -5.58 10.59 10.74
N SER A 82 -6.09 11.50 11.59
CA SER A 82 -5.29 12.09 12.66
C SER A 82 -4.95 11.06 13.75
N ILE A 83 -3.68 11.00 14.10
CA ILE A 83 -3.15 10.17 15.18
C ILE A 83 -2.50 11.07 16.20
N ASP A 84 -3.06 11.09 17.40
CA ASP A 84 -2.51 11.83 18.54
C ASP A 84 -1.38 11.02 19.19
N LEU A 85 -0.26 11.68 19.46
CA LEU A 85 0.89 11.08 20.14
C LEU A 85 0.78 11.26 21.64
N LYS A 86 1.15 10.23 22.42
CA LYS A 86 1.15 10.28 23.89
C LYS A 86 2.09 11.36 24.44
N ALA A 87 3.16 11.67 23.72
CA ALA A 87 4.14 12.71 24.07
C ALA A 87 3.72 14.13 23.70
N GLY A 88 2.51 14.31 23.16
CA GLY A 88 2.01 15.58 22.61
C GLY A 88 2.29 15.70 21.10
N GLY A 89 1.40 16.43 20.42
CA GLY A 89 1.41 16.57 18.96
C GLY A 89 0.54 15.53 18.28
N SER A 90 0.24 15.80 17.02
CA SER A 90 -0.54 14.92 16.16
C SER A 90 0.03 14.91 14.74
N PHE A 91 -0.20 13.83 14.01
CA PHE A 91 0.08 13.73 12.61
C PHE A 91 -1.09 13.03 11.93
N ARG A 92 -1.19 13.20 10.59
CA ARG A 92 -2.20 12.49 9.81
C ARG A 92 -1.52 11.37 9.04
N ALA A 93 -2.14 10.19 9.02
CA ALA A 93 -1.58 9.04 8.34
C ALA A 93 -2.60 8.36 7.43
N ARG A 94 -2.11 7.77 6.35
CA ARG A 94 -2.81 6.80 5.53
C ARG A 94 -1.82 5.82 4.90
N LEU A 95 -2.34 4.65 4.55
CA LEU A 95 -1.60 3.63 3.82
C LEU A 95 -1.78 3.85 2.31
N ILE A 96 -0.80 3.41 1.55
CA ILE A 96 -0.91 3.25 0.10
C ILE A 96 -0.70 1.77 -0.19
N ASP A 97 -1.78 1.10 -0.62
CA ASP A 97 -1.70 -0.28 -1.07
C ASP A 97 -1.13 -0.30 -2.49
N CYS A 98 0.13 -0.68 -2.62
CA CYS A 98 0.78 -0.84 -3.91
C CYS A 98 0.45 -2.22 -4.47
N VAL A 99 0.28 -2.28 -5.77
CA VAL A 99 0.13 -3.57 -6.46
C VAL A 99 1.38 -4.39 -6.20
N GLY A 100 1.20 -5.65 -5.83
CA GLY A 100 2.32 -6.55 -5.61
C GLY A 100 3.10 -6.79 -6.90
N TYR A 101 4.42 -6.79 -6.82
CA TYR A 101 5.25 -7.22 -7.94
C TYR A 101 5.29 -8.75 -8.03
N MET A 102 5.50 -9.23 -9.25
CA MET A 102 5.59 -10.65 -9.51
C MET A 102 6.96 -11.19 -9.13
N VAL A 103 6.96 -12.41 -8.62
CA VAL A 103 8.16 -13.22 -8.40
C VAL A 103 8.00 -14.51 -9.19
N ASP A 104 9.08 -15.18 -9.48
CA ASP A 104 9.06 -16.45 -10.21
C ASP A 104 8.07 -17.44 -9.59
N GLY A 105 7.18 -18.00 -10.41
CA GLY A 105 6.12 -18.90 -9.97
C GLY A 105 4.84 -18.22 -9.45
N ALA A 106 4.73 -16.90 -9.49
CA ALA A 106 3.48 -16.21 -9.18
C ALA A 106 2.43 -16.44 -10.27
N LEU A 107 1.19 -16.69 -9.85
CA LEU A 107 0.07 -16.90 -10.77
C LEU A 107 -0.64 -15.56 -11.06
N GLY A 108 -1.19 -15.42 -12.29
CA GLY A 108 -2.07 -14.29 -12.65
C GLY A 108 -1.42 -13.19 -13.48
N HIS A 109 -0.16 -13.36 -13.87
CA HIS A 109 0.53 -12.47 -14.81
C HIS A 109 0.41 -12.93 -16.27
N GLU A 110 -0.04 -14.17 -16.47
CA GLU A 110 -0.28 -14.76 -17.78
C GLU A 110 -1.76 -15.04 -18.01
N GLU A 111 -2.21 -14.84 -19.21
CA GLU A 111 -3.52 -15.22 -19.72
C GLU A 111 -3.31 -15.98 -21.05
N ASN A 112 -3.79 -17.23 -21.12
CA ASN A 112 -3.61 -18.10 -22.29
C ASN A 112 -2.14 -18.31 -22.72
N ASN A 113 -1.23 -18.51 -21.75
CA ASN A 113 0.21 -18.65 -21.97
C ASN A 113 0.90 -17.43 -22.60
N ALA A 114 0.32 -16.25 -22.47
CA ALA A 114 0.90 -14.99 -22.90
C ALA A 114 0.86 -13.97 -21.74
N PRO A 115 1.78 -12.99 -21.71
CA PRO A 115 1.74 -11.92 -20.72
C PRO A 115 0.40 -11.20 -20.77
N ARG A 116 -0.29 -11.10 -19.63
CA ARG A 116 -1.54 -10.36 -19.51
C ARG A 116 -1.29 -8.88 -19.75
N LEU A 117 -1.92 -8.32 -20.78
CA LEU A 117 -1.86 -6.90 -21.07
C LEU A 117 -2.93 -6.13 -20.27
N VAL A 118 -2.53 -4.99 -19.70
CA VAL A 118 -3.40 -4.12 -18.91
C VAL A 118 -3.23 -2.67 -19.33
N LYS A 119 -4.32 -1.91 -19.26
CA LYS A 119 -4.26 -0.44 -19.33
C LYS A 119 -3.87 0.09 -17.95
N SER A 120 -3.00 1.08 -17.94
CA SER A 120 -2.54 1.74 -16.73
C SER A 120 -2.43 3.24 -16.99
N PRO A 121 -2.70 4.11 -16.00
CA PRO A 121 -2.56 5.57 -16.15
C PRO A 121 -1.15 6.02 -16.54
N TRP A 122 -0.17 5.15 -16.42
CA TRP A 122 1.25 5.44 -16.64
C TRP A 122 1.69 5.25 -18.09
N PHE A 123 0.86 4.66 -18.94
CA PHE A 123 1.19 4.30 -20.31
C PHE A 123 0.05 4.61 -21.28
N ASP A 124 0.38 5.11 -22.46
CA ASP A 124 -0.59 5.41 -23.52
C ASP A 124 -1.18 4.15 -24.16
N GLN A 125 -0.44 3.03 -24.08
CA GLN A 125 -0.84 1.74 -24.62
C GLN A 125 -0.93 0.68 -23.52
N ALA A 126 -1.62 -0.41 -23.83
CA ALA A 126 -1.63 -1.57 -22.95
C ALA A 126 -0.22 -2.18 -22.85
N VAL A 127 0.22 -2.46 -21.63
CA VAL A 127 1.53 -3.04 -21.33
C VAL A 127 1.36 -4.31 -20.49
N PRO A 128 2.39 -5.18 -20.42
CA PRO A 128 2.37 -6.32 -19.52
C PRO A 128 2.07 -5.90 -18.07
N PHE A 129 1.30 -6.73 -17.38
CA PHE A 129 0.85 -6.46 -16.00
C PHE A 129 2.01 -6.18 -15.04
N ASP A 130 3.08 -6.95 -15.13
CA ASP A 130 4.29 -6.81 -14.31
C ASP A 130 4.97 -5.44 -14.52
N GLN A 131 5.06 -4.99 -15.77
CA GLN A 131 5.61 -3.68 -16.11
C GLN A 131 4.73 -2.54 -15.54
N ALA A 132 3.41 -2.66 -15.64
CA ALA A 132 2.48 -1.67 -15.08
C ALA A 132 2.57 -1.64 -13.54
N ALA A 133 2.62 -2.81 -12.90
CA ALA A 133 2.72 -2.94 -11.45
C ALA A 133 4.04 -2.38 -10.90
N GLU A 134 5.16 -2.69 -11.55
CA GLU A 134 6.48 -2.16 -11.18
C GLU A 134 6.52 -0.63 -11.30
N THR A 135 6.04 -0.09 -12.43
CA THR A 135 6.03 1.36 -12.67
C THR A 135 5.15 2.07 -11.65
N GLY A 136 3.95 1.59 -11.39
CA GLY A 136 3.04 2.16 -10.40
C GLY A 136 3.64 2.14 -8.98
N THR A 137 4.21 1.01 -8.58
CA THR A 137 4.88 0.86 -7.28
C THR A 137 6.07 1.80 -7.15
N ARG A 138 6.92 1.89 -8.16
CA ARG A 138 8.09 2.78 -8.19
C ARG A 138 7.68 4.25 -8.05
N ARG A 139 6.64 4.68 -8.75
CA ARG A 139 6.10 6.05 -8.64
C ARG A 139 5.56 6.34 -7.26
N VAL A 140 4.77 5.43 -6.68
CA VAL A 140 4.25 5.60 -5.32
C VAL A 140 5.39 5.81 -4.32
N ILE A 141 6.42 4.99 -4.37
CA ILE A 141 7.55 5.09 -3.45
C ILE A 141 8.29 6.42 -3.63
N ARG A 142 8.54 6.84 -4.85
CA ARG A 142 9.34 8.04 -5.14
C ARG A 142 8.58 9.34 -4.96
N GLU A 143 7.32 9.38 -5.35
CA GLU A 143 6.54 10.62 -5.49
C GLU A 143 5.55 10.83 -4.34
N HIS A 144 5.06 9.75 -3.72
CA HIS A 144 3.96 9.84 -2.75
C HIS A 144 4.29 9.28 -1.36
N ALA A 145 5.10 8.22 -1.25
CA ALA A 145 5.36 7.62 0.04
C ALA A 145 6.34 8.43 0.88
N THR A 146 5.99 8.66 2.14
CA THR A 146 6.90 9.22 3.15
C THR A 146 7.77 8.11 3.74
N ILE A 147 7.18 6.93 3.92
CA ILE A 147 7.78 5.73 4.47
C ILE A 147 7.40 4.56 3.56
N GLY A 148 8.38 3.78 3.14
CA GLY A 148 8.16 2.50 2.45
C GLY A 148 8.23 1.33 3.43
N LEU A 149 7.25 0.45 3.39
CA LEU A 149 7.19 -0.77 4.18
C LEU A 149 7.15 -1.97 3.24
N VAL A 150 8.15 -2.84 3.35
CA VAL A 150 8.25 -4.06 2.53
C VAL A 150 7.69 -5.24 3.32
N VAL A 151 6.69 -5.91 2.77
CA VAL A 151 6.10 -7.12 3.33
C VAL A 151 6.57 -8.32 2.52
N THR A 152 7.23 -9.27 3.16
CA THR A 152 7.73 -10.49 2.54
C THR A 152 7.25 -11.72 3.30
N ASN A 153 7.20 -12.86 2.63
CA ASN A 153 6.98 -14.13 3.29
C ASN A 153 8.28 -14.57 3.97
N GLY A 154 8.21 -14.81 5.26
CA GLY A 154 9.31 -15.42 6.00
C GLY A 154 9.30 -16.94 5.82
N ASP A 155 9.53 -17.46 4.61
CA ASP A 155 9.77 -18.89 4.41
C ASP A 155 11.29 -19.12 4.36
N PRO A 156 11.91 -19.62 5.44
CA PRO A 156 13.35 -19.89 5.48
C PRO A 156 13.77 -21.08 4.65
N GLY A 157 12.85 -21.71 3.90
CA GLY A 157 13.03 -23.03 3.30
C GLY A 157 13.41 -23.09 1.82
N ARG A 158 13.56 -21.97 1.11
CA ARG A 158 13.92 -21.98 -0.33
C ARG A 158 15.13 -21.11 -0.68
N HIS A 159 16.25 -21.45 -0.07
CA HIS A 159 17.55 -21.22 -0.68
C HIS A 159 18.13 -22.59 -1.05
N ARG A 160 17.80 -23.06 -2.23
CA ARG A 160 18.58 -24.04 -2.97
C ARG A 160 18.68 -23.57 -4.41
#